data_776790250753e6abb2773d72ec6ca840
#
_entry.id   776790250753e6abb2773d72ec6ca840
#
_cell.length_a   1.000
_cell.length_b   1.000
_cell.length_c   1.000
_cell.angle_alpha   90.00
_cell.angle_beta   90.00
_cell.angle_gamma   90.00
#
_symmetry.space_group_name_H-M   'P 1'
#
loop_
_entity.id
_entity.type
_entity.pdbx_description
1 polymer ?
#
loop_
_entity_poly.entity_id
_entity_poly.type
_entity_poly.pdbx_seq_one_letter_code
_entity_poly.pdbx_strand_id
1 'polypeptide(L)'
;MNYIIVIAVKIGSKVVNDVIRCYDFYIINKDIKVVYGEGFYMVQPIKKIALLTGGGDCPGLNAVIRAITRAAILNYGIEVIGYRFGYKGLYHNNFMPLTMETVTGILHRGGTILYSSNKDNLFNYMVEKNGVISKEDVSDVAIENMKKEGEDVLVVIGGDGTLTSARDFARKGVNVIGVPKTIDNDLASTDVTFGFNTAIDVVTEALDRLHTTAESHHRIMLCEVMGRNAGWIALESGIAGSADVILIPEIPYDLNKIIDKVKERESCGKNFTIIVVAEGAKPKDGNVVISKIVKDSPDPIRLGGIGNKLAGDIECLMKDKEVRCTVLGHIQRGGNTCTYDRILSTRYGVAAVEMIVNREFGKMVCLKGDTITSDTLENVIGQKTKNVNPDGELVKIAKKIGISFAD
;
A
#
# COMPACT_ATOMS: atom_id res chain seq x y z
N MET A 1 -20.94 -46.28 11.11
CA MET A 1 -20.80 -46.32 9.64
C MET A 1 -19.93 -45.13 9.26
N ASN A 2 -18.67 -45.37 9.01
CA ASN A 2 -17.72 -44.29 8.62
C ASN A 2 -17.83 -44.13 7.10
N TYR A 3 -18.39 -43.04 6.64
CA TYR A 3 -18.40 -42.70 5.22
C TYR A 3 -17.02 -42.11 4.86
N ILE A 4 -16.32 -42.80 3.96
CA ILE A 4 -15.14 -42.26 3.29
C ILE A 4 -15.66 -41.42 2.13
N ILE A 5 -15.59 -40.09 2.23
CA ILE A 5 -15.87 -39.22 1.10
C ILE A 5 -14.54 -38.98 0.41
N VAL A 6 -14.37 -39.59 -0.77
CA VAL A 6 -13.25 -39.32 -1.67
C VAL A 6 -13.63 -38.09 -2.50
N ILE A 7 -13.04 -36.94 -2.23
CA ILE A 7 -13.16 -35.77 -3.09
C ILE A 7 -11.92 -35.76 -3.96
N ALA A 8 -12.02 -36.22 -5.20
CA ALA A 8 -10.96 -36.00 -6.19
C ALA A 8 -11.04 -34.54 -6.68
N VAL A 9 -10.20 -33.68 -6.15
CA VAL A 9 -10.05 -32.32 -6.66
C VAL A 9 -8.99 -32.35 -7.74
N LYS A 10 -9.39 -32.21 -8.99
CA LYS A 10 -8.49 -32.05 -10.13
C LYS A 10 -7.93 -30.64 -10.10
N ILE A 11 -6.77 -30.45 -9.49
CA ILE A 11 -6.02 -29.18 -9.54
C ILE A 11 -5.25 -29.18 -10.85
N GLY A 12 -5.50 -28.15 -11.68
CA GLY A 12 -5.11 -27.96 -13.06
C GLY A 12 -3.78 -28.60 -13.49
N SER A 13 -3.81 -29.30 -14.61
CA SER A 13 -2.67 -29.93 -15.26
C SER A 13 -1.68 -28.87 -15.76
N LYS A 14 -0.53 -28.71 -15.11
CA LYS A 14 0.65 -28.15 -15.73
C LYS A 14 1.50 -29.29 -16.30
N VAL A 15 1.52 -29.37 -17.62
CA VAL A 15 2.46 -30.23 -18.33
C VAL A 15 3.83 -29.57 -18.26
N VAL A 16 4.73 -30.15 -17.50
CA VAL A 16 6.16 -29.85 -17.58
C VAL A 16 6.84 -31.21 -17.65
N ASN A 17 7.37 -31.56 -18.81
CA ASN A 17 8.16 -32.75 -19.13
C ASN A 17 7.50 -34.08 -18.69
N ASP A 18 6.50 -34.53 -19.44
CA ASP A 18 5.96 -35.90 -19.48
C ASP A 18 5.64 -36.61 -18.15
N VAL A 19 5.40 -35.88 -17.05
CA VAL A 19 4.93 -36.46 -15.80
C VAL A 19 3.70 -35.73 -15.31
N ILE A 20 2.53 -36.30 -15.50
CA ILE A 20 1.27 -35.87 -14.86
C ILE A 20 1.37 -36.30 -13.39
N ARG A 21 1.52 -35.32 -12.49
CA ARG A 21 1.45 -35.56 -11.04
C ARG A 21 0.00 -35.35 -10.59
N CYS A 22 -0.72 -36.45 -10.35
CA CYS A 22 -2.01 -36.43 -9.65
C CYS A 22 -1.73 -36.52 -8.14
N TYR A 23 -2.33 -35.65 -7.36
CA TYR A 23 -2.38 -35.73 -5.91
C TYR A 23 -3.77 -36.17 -5.50
N ASP A 24 -3.89 -37.23 -4.72
CA ASP A 24 -5.14 -37.65 -4.10
C ASP A 24 -5.17 -37.12 -2.66
N PHE A 25 -6.24 -36.45 -2.30
CA PHE A 25 -6.48 -35.98 -0.95
C PHE A 25 -7.50 -36.88 -0.27
N TYR A 26 -7.19 -37.31 0.95
CA TYR A 26 -8.12 -38.08 1.76
C TYR A 26 -8.34 -37.38 3.10
N ILE A 27 -9.59 -37.24 3.52
CA ILE A 27 -9.94 -36.76 4.86
C ILE A 27 -10.33 -37.98 5.71
N ILE A 28 -9.47 -38.31 6.68
CA ILE A 28 -9.69 -39.41 7.63
C ILE A 28 -9.61 -38.83 9.04
N ASN A 29 -10.68 -38.93 9.82
CA ASN A 29 -10.75 -38.43 11.20
C ASN A 29 -10.41 -36.93 11.36
N LYS A 30 -10.89 -36.06 10.47
CA LYS A 30 -10.62 -34.62 10.39
C LYS A 30 -9.20 -34.23 9.95
N ASP A 31 -8.32 -35.20 9.63
CA ASP A 31 -6.99 -34.92 9.10
C ASP A 31 -6.97 -35.01 7.58
N ILE A 32 -6.31 -34.06 6.93
CA ILE A 32 -6.09 -34.08 5.48
C ILE A 32 -4.86 -34.94 5.21
N LYS A 33 -4.99 -36.01 4.45
CA LYS A 33 -3.89 -36.87 4.00
C LYS A 33 -3.66 -36.69 2.53
N VAL A 34 -2.42 -36.37 2.15
CA VAL A 34 -1.99 -36.29 0.75
C VAL A 34 -1.20 -37.54 0.42
N VAL A 35 -1.59 -38.23 -0.65
CA VAL A 35 -0.83 -39.38 -1.15
C VAL A 35 0.16 -38.91 -2.18
N TYR A 36 1.45 -39.18 -1.92
CA TYR A 36 2.52 -38.93 -2.86
C TYR A 36 3.34 -40.22 -3.03
N GLY A 37 3.26 -40.85 -4.19
CA GLY A 37 3.86 -42.16 -4.43
C GLY A 37 3.22 -43.25 -3.54
N GLU A 38 4.04 -44.09 -2.87
CA GLU A 38 3.58 -45.14 -1.96
C GLU A 38 3.45 -44.69 -0.50
N GLY A 39 3.55 -43.36 -0.21
CA GLY A 39 3.54 -42.82 1.15
C GLY A 39 2.35 -41.89 1.44
N PHE A 40 1.79 -42.01 2.68
CA PHE A 40 0.82 -41.07 3.21
C PHE A 40 1.57 -39.95 3.96
N TYR A 41 1.40 -38.73 3.54
CA TYR A 41 1.94 -37.57 4.26
C TYR A 41 0.79 -36.86 4.97
N MET A 42 0.94 -36.70 6.28
CA MET A 42 0.01 -35.87 7.10
C MET A 42 0.31 -34.40 6.86
N VAL A 43 -0.60 -33.69 6.25
CA VAL A 43 -0.53 -32.24 6.16
C VAL A 43 -1.20 -31.69 7.42
N GLN A 44 -0.40 -31.11 8.34
CA GLN A 44 -0.95 -30.51 9.55
C GLN A 44 -1.90 -29.36 9.18
N PRO A 45 -3.11 -29.33 9.76
CA PRO A 45 -4.05 -28.24 9.49
C PRO A 45 -3.46 -26.90 10.00
N ILE A 46 -3.74 -25.82 9.30
CA ILE A 46 -3.47 -24.46 9.77
C ILE A 46 -4.41 -24.19 10.95
N LYS A 47 -3.86 -23.85 12.10
CA LYS A 47 -4.61 -23.60 13.35
C LYS A 47 -4.57 -22.15 13.79
N LYS A 48 -3.46 -21.45 13.53
CA LYS A 48 -3.26 -20.08 13.99
C LYS A 48 -2.59 -19.22 12.92
N ILE A 49 -3.22 -18.08 12.62
CA ILE A 49 -2.68 -17.03 11.76
C ILE A 49 -2.27 -15.85 12.62
N ALA A 50 -1.04 -15.40 12.45
CA ALA A 50 -0.60 -14.10 12.94
C ALA A 50 -0.68 -13.06 11.84
N LEU A 51 -1.02 -11.82 12.17
CA LEU A 51 -0.95 -10.72 11.22
C LEU A 51 -0.34 -9.47 11.83
N LEU A 52 0.27 -8.65 11.00
CA LEU A 52 0.80 -7.34 11.38
C LEU A 52 0.54 -6.29 10.30
N THR A 53 0.51 -5.03 10.75
CA THR A 53 0.43 -3.85 9.88
C THR A 53 1.72 -3.05 9.99
N GLY A 54 2.42 -2.85 8.86
CA GLY A 54 3.72 -2.17 8.83
C GLY A 54 3.75 -0.95 7.91
N GLY A 55 4.70 -0.05 8.19
CA GLY A 55 4.87 1.19 7.45
C GLY A 55 3.88 2.28 7.87
N GLY A 56 3.73 3.33 7.04
CA GLY A 56 2.72 4.37 7.28
C GLY A 56 1.32 3.79 7.24
N ASP A 57 0.44 4.30 8.09
CA ASP A 57 -0.96 3.91 8.06
C ASP A 57 -1.69 4.42 6.81
N CYS A 58 -2.81 3.79 6.49
CA CYS A 58 -3.71 4.25 5.44
C CYS A 58 -5.14 3.77 5.71
N PRO A 59 -6.14 4.40 5.09
CA PRO A 59 -7.52 3.90 5.12
C PRO A 59 -7.60 2.49 4.51
N GLY A 60 -8.39 1.60 5.15
CA GLY A 60 -8.57 0.22 4.69
C GLY A 60 -7.84 -0.85 5.52
N LEU A 61 -6.84 -0.48 6.35
CA LEU A 61 -6.14 -1.44 7.22
C LEU A 61 -7.10 -2.21 8.13
N ASN A 62 -8.02 -1.52 8.81
CA ASN A 62 -9.00 -2.17 9.66
C ASN A 62 -9.98 -3.05 8.86
N ALA A 63 -10.28 -2.69 7.63
CA ALA A 63 -11.13 -3.51 6.76
C ALA A 63 -10.45 -4.84 6.37
N VAL A 64 -9.15 -4.81 6.07
CA VAL A 64 -8.34 -6.03 5.80
C VAL A 64 -8.26 -6.91 7.05
N ILE A 65 -7.89 -6.33 8.22
CA ILE A 65 -7.81 -7.06 9.49
C ILE A 65 -9.14 -7.77 9.76
N ARG A 66 -10.25 -7.02 9.63
CA ARG A 66 -11.59 -7.57 9.80
C ARG A 66 -11.89 -8.72 8.82
N ALA A 67 -11.55 -8.55 7.56
CA ALA A 67 -11.82 -9.56 6.53
C ALA A 67 -11.04 -10.86 6.77
N ILE A 68 -9.73 -10.77 7.07
CA ILE A 68 -8.89 -11.92 7.41
C ILE A 68 -9.47 -12.64 8.63
N THR A 69 -9.72 -11.90 9.72
CA THR A 69 -10.22 -12.48 10.98
C THR A 69 -11.54 -13.21 10.77
N ARG A 70 -12.50 -12.56 10.10
CA ARG A 70 -13.81 -13.15 9.87
C ARG A 70 -13.75 -14.36 8.93
N ALA A 71 -13.01 -14.27 7.84
CA ALA A 71 -12.87 -15.37 6.90
C ALA A 71 -12.19 -16.60 7.54
N ALA A 72 -11.13 -16.40 8.30
CA ALA A 72 -10.40 -17.45 8.99
C ALA A 72 -11.28 -18.17 10.04
N ILE A 73 -11.98 -17.41 10.89
CA ILE A 73 -12.79 -17.97 11.96
C ILE A 73 -14.06 -18.64 11.39
N LEU A 74 -14.82 -17.95 10.53
CA LEU A 74 -16.14 -18.40 10.10
C LEU A 74 -16.08 -19.61 9.15
N ASN A 75 -15.10 -19.65 8.26
CA ASN A 75 -15.05 -20.69 7.25
C ASN A 75 -14.13 -21.87 7.64
N TYR A 76 -13.12 -21.62 8.49
CA TYR A 76 -12.08 -22.61 8.74
C TYR A 76 -11.82 -22.87 10.22
N GLY A 77 -12.41 -22.12 11.14
CA GLY A 77 -12.17 -22.27 12.58
C GLY A 77 -10.74 -21.96 13.00
N ILE A 78 -10.01 -21.15 12.21
CA ILE A 78 -8.61 -20.78 12.45
C ILE A 78 -8.56 -19.63 13.45
N GLU A 79 -7.71 -19.76 14.47
CA GLU A 79 -7.41 -18.70 15.42
C GLU A 79 -6.62 -17.58 14.73
N VAL A 80 -6.89 -16.32 15.10
CA VAL A 80 -6.19 -15.16 14.54
C VAL A 80 -5.66 -14.28 15.65
N ILE A 81 -4.41 -13.89 15.57
CA ILE A 81 -3.80 -12.88 16.44
C ILE A 81 -3.22 -11.74 15.61
N GLY A 82 -3.11 -10.56 16.23
CA GLY A 82 -2.52 -9.39 15.59
C GLY A 82 -1.38 -8.81 16.41
N TYR A 83 -0.19 -8.72 15.83
CA TYR A 83 0.96 -8.08 16.44
C TYR A 83 0.80 -6.56 16.44
N ARG A 84 0.98 -5.92 17.58
CA ARG A 84 0.91 -4.47 17.74
C ARG A 84 2.21 -3.82 17.33
N PHE A 85 2.13 -2.64 16.68
CA PHE A 85 3.28 -1.88 16.21
C PHE A 85 4.14 -2.62 15.17
N GLY A 86 3.50 -3.43 14.31
CA GLY A 86 4.16 -4.11 13.20
C GLY A 86 5.26 -5.08 13.64
N TYR A 87 6.39 -5.05 12.97
CA TYR A 87 7.53 -5.94 13.27
C TYR A 87 8.11 -5.76 14.67
N LYS A 88 7.99 -4.56 15.27
CA LYS A 88 8.38 -4.36 16.67
C LYS A 88 7.57 -5.25 17.62
N GLY A 89 6.27 -5.38 17.36
CA GLY A 89 5.41 -6.28 18.14
C GLY A 89 5.81 -7.73 18.01
N LEU A 90 6.14 -8.16 16.80
CA LEU A 90 6.63 -9.53 16.54
C LEU A 90 7.94 -9.82 17.29
N TYR A 91 8.88 -8.88 17.30
CA TYR A 91 10.14 -9.00 18.04
C TYR A 91 9.93 -9.08 19.56
N HIS A 92 9.03 -8.24 20.12
CA HIS A 92 8.76 -8.22 21.57
C HIS A 92 7.65 -9.16 22.01
N ASN A 93 7.11 -9.98 21.12
CA ASN A 93 5.96 -10.87 21.37
C ASN A 93 4.73 -10.13 21.92
N ASN A 94 4.47 -8.93 21.39
CA ASN A 94 3.35 -8.08 21.79
C ASN A 94 2.20 -8.18 20.80
N PHE A 95 1.20 -8.98 21.11
CA PHE A 95 0.04 -9.23 20.27
C PHE A 95 -1.28 -9.10 21.03
N MET A 96 -2.37 -9.14 20.30
CA MET A 96 -3.72 -9.27 20.83
C MET A 96 -4.51 -10.33 20.06
N PRO A 97 -5.44 -11.05 20.70
CA PRO A 97 -6.34 -11.93 19.98
C PRO A 97 -7.28 -11.11 19.10
N LEU A 98 -7.51 -11.60 17.88
CA LEU A 98 -8.47 -11.05 16.95
C LEU A 98 -9.68 -11.98 16.88
N THR A 99 -10.78 -11.52 17.45
CA THR A 99 -12.05 -12.26 17.56
C THR A 99 -13.14 -11.57 16.74
N MET A 100 -14.28 -12.21 16.59
CA MET A 100 -15.44 -11.60 15.96
C MET A 100 -15.86 -10.29 16.63
N GLU A 101 -15.68 -10.20 17.95
CA GLU A 101 -15.99 -9.00 18.73
C GLU A 101 -14.97 -7.89 18.50
N THR A 102 -13.66 -8.19 18.55
CA THR A 102 -12.61 -7.18 18.39
C THR A 102 -12.61 -6.52 17.01
N VAL A 103 -13.11 -7.22 15.98
CA VAL A 103 -13.20 -6.68 14.62
C VAL A 103 -14.60 -6.14 14.26
N THR A 104 -15.50 -6.08 15.22
CA THR A 104 -16.83 -5.49 15.00
C THR A 104 -16.73 -3.96 14.97
N GLY A 105 -17.42 -3.33 14.00
CA GLY A 105 -17.50 -1.86 13.88
C GLY A 105 -16.25 -1.17 13.33
N ILE A 106 -15.20 -1.89 12.91
CA ILE A 106 -13.95 -1.27 12.43
C ILE A 106 -13.85 -1.10 10.91
N LEU A 107 -14.79 -1.62 10.12
CA LEU A 107 -14.72 -1.64 8.65
C LEU A 107 -14.44 -0.27 8.02
N HIS A 108 -15.10 0.76 8.51
CA HIS A 108 -15.02 2.11 7.95
C HIS A 108 -13.91 2.97 8.57
N ARG A 109 -13.36 2.54 9.71
CA ARG A 109 -12.41 3.33 10.48
C ARG A 109 -11.04 3.36 9.81
N GLY A 110 -10.49 4.55 9.61
CA GLY A 110 -9.08 4.73 9.23
C GLY A 110 -8.10 4.33 10.34
N GLY A 111 -6.81 4.41 10.02
CA GLY A 111 -5.77 3.91 10.91
C GLY A 111 -5.81 2.39 11.06
N THR A 112 -5.23 1.87 12.13
CA THR A 112 -5.18 0.44 12.44
C THR A 112 -5.34 0.17 13.92
N ILE A 113 -6.17 -0.81 14.31
CA ILE A 113 -6.33 -1.26 15.70
C ILE A 113 -5.08 -1.94 16.24
N LEU A 114 -4.16 -2.36 15.36
CA LEU A 114 -2.90 -3.00 15.72
C LEU A 114 -1.75 -1.99 15.88
N TYR A 115 -1.99 -0.71 15.59
CA TYR A 115 -0.95 0.29 15.47
C TYR A 115 0.06 -0.07 14.37
N SER A 116 0.97 0.82 14.04
CA SER A 116 1.97 0.59 12.99
C SER A 116 3.31 1.20 13.38
N SER A 117 4.38 0.70 12.76
CA SER A 117 5.70 1.29 12.83
C SER A 117 6.33 1.31 11.44
N ASN A 118 7.03 2.40 11.14
CA ASN A 118 7.76 2.59 9.88
C ASN A 118 9.29 2.58 10.08
N LYS A 119 9.76 2.18 11.28
CA LYS A 119 11.19 2.20 11.64
C LYS A 119 11.79 0.81 11.81
N ASP A 120 10.94 -0.20 12.04
CA ASP A 120 11.39 -1.50 12.49
C ASP A 120 11.58 -2.46 11.32
N ASN A 121 12.85 -2.71 10.97
CA ASN A 121 13.26 -3.78 10.07
C ASN A 121 14.09 -4.78 10.90
N LEU A 122 13.56 -5.99 11.13
CA LEU A 122 14.18 -6.99 12.01
C LEU A 122 15.46 -7.61 11.43
N PHE A 123 15.70 -7.47 10.13
CA PHE A 123 16.96 -7.86 9.47
C PHE A 123 18.04 -6.78 9.61
N ASN A 124 17.70 -5.61 10.14
CA ASN A 124 18.60 -4.47 10.34
C ASN A 124 18.07 -3.60 11.49
N TYR A 125 17.86 -4.23 12.65
CA TYR A 125 17.21 -3.63 13.81
C TYR A 125 18.23 -2.89 14.69
N MET A 126 17.80 -1.73 15.22
CA MET A 126 18.64 -0.95 16.13
C MET A 126 18.61 -1.57 17.51
N VAL A 127 19.72 -2.13 17.93
CA VAL A 127 19.91 -2.73 19.26
C VAL A 127 20.88 -1.90 20.07
N GLU A 128 20.52 -1.58 21.29
CA GLU A 128 21.42 -0.93 22.25
C GLU A 128 22.00 -1.98 23.19
N LYS A 129 23.34 -2.15 23.17
CA LYS A 129 24.10 -3.01 24.08
C LYS A 129 25.20 -2.21 24.75
N ASN A 130 25.16 -2.15 26.08
CA ASN A 130 26.19 -1.44 26.89
C ASN A 130 26.38 0.04 26.47
N GLY A 131 25.29 0.72 26.08
CA GLY A 131 25.34 2.12 25.62
C GLY A 131 25.83 2.32 24.18
N VAL A 132 26.08 1.23 23.45
CA VAL A 132 26.45 1.26 22.04
C VAL A 132 25.25 0.83 21.21
N ILE A 133 24.84 1.68 20.26
CA ILE A 133 23.75 1.37 19.33
C ILE A 133 24.37 0.74 18.07
N SER A 134 23.92 -0.46 17.74
CA SER A 134 24.32 -1.21 16.52
C SER A 134 23.08 -1.69 15.75
N LYS A 135 23.29 -1.98 14.47
CA LYS A 135 22.27 -2.61 13.63
C LYS A 135 22.54 -4.12 13.58
N GLU A 136 21.55 -4.92 13.97
CA GLU A 136 21.67 -6.37 14.02
C GLU A 136 20.48 -7.04 13.33
N ASP A 137 20.73 -8.25 12.78
CA ASP A 137 19.63 -9.15 12.37
C ASP A 137 19.08 -9.84 13.61
N VAL A 138 17.85 -9.50 13.98
CA VAL A 138 17.12 -10.09 15.11
C VAL A 138 15.90 -10.90 14.66
N SER A 139 15.81 -11.20 13.37
CA SER A 139 14.66 -11.90 12.78
C SER A 139 14.49 -13.32 13.35
N ASP A 140 15.55 -13.97 13.82
CA ASP A 140 15.44 -15.29 14.44
C ASP A 140 14.68 -15.25 15.77
N VAL A 141 14.80 -14.17 16.55
CA VAL A 141 13.99 -13.96 17.76
C VAL A 141 12.50 -13.89 17.42
N ALA A 142 12.16 -13.22 16.33
CA ALA A 142 10.79 -13.15 15.85
C ALA A 142 10.24 -14.53 15.43
N ILE A 143 11.07 -15.33 14.74
CA ILE A 143 10.72 -16.70 14.32
C ILE A 143 10.53 -17.61 15.56
N GLU A 144 11.37 -17.46 16.58
CA GLU A 144 11.22 -18.20 17.85
C GLU A 144 9.92 -17.80 18.57
N ASN A 145 9.56 -16.52 18.60
CA ASN A 145 8.29 -16.05 19.15
C ASN A 145 7.10 -16.68 18.43
N MET A 146 7.11 -16.71 17.10
CA MET A 146 6.05 -17.36 16.31
C MET A 146 5.91 -18.84 16.64
N LYS A 147 7.05 -19.57 16.73
CA LYS A 147 7.04 -20.99 17.11
C LYS A 147 6.50 -21.23 18.51
N LYS A 148 6.89 -20.37 19.47
CA LYS A 148 6.43 -20.43 20.86
C LYS A 148 4.92 -20.24 20.97
N GLU A 149 4.37 -19.31 20.19
CA GLU A 149 2.94 -19.05 20.17
C GLU A 149 2.15 -20.05 19.30
N GLY A 150 2.82 -20.95 18.61
CA GLY A 150 2.20 -21.96 17.73
C GLY A 150 1.56 -21.38 16.48
N GLU A 151 2.16 -20.37 15.91
CA GLU A 151 1.70 -19.70 14.71
C GLU A 151 2.14 -20.46 13.46
N ASP A 152 1.19 -20.73 12.56
CA ASP A 152 1.44 -21.48 11.33
C ASP A 152 1.82 -20.56 10.17
N VAL A 153 1.30 -19.33 10.18
CA VAL A 153 1.41 -18.37 9.05
C VAL A 153 1.46 -16.94 9.56
N LEU A 154 2.29 -16.12 8.92
CA LEU A 154 2.36 -14.67 9.12
C LEU A 154 1.75 -13.94 7.92
N VAL A 155 0.69 -13.16 8.14
CA VAL A 155 0.16 -12.22 7.14
C VAL A 155 0.75 -10.84 7.37
N VAL A 156 1.43 -10.33 6.35
CA VAL A 156 2.11 -9.03 6.39
C VAL A 156 1.36 -8.02 5.54
N ILE A 157 0.78 -7.01 6.19
CA ILE A 157 0.01 -5.95 5.53
C ILE A 157 0.88 -4.70 5.48
N GLY A 158 1.36 -4.32 4.29
CA GLY A 158 2.29 -3.19 4.19
C GLY A 158 2.64 -2.76 2.78
N GLY A 159 3.45 -1.70 2.70
CA GLY A 159 4.08 -1.21 1.48
C GLY A 159 5.42 -1.91 1.21
N ASP A 160 6.17 -1.38 0.25
CA ASP A 160 7.43 -1.95 -0.27
C ASP A 160 8.40 -2.40 0.84
N GLY A 161 8.79 -1.51 1.75
CA GLY A 161 9.74 -1.85 2.82
C GLY A 161 9.24 -2.93 3.78
N THR A 162 7.92 -2.98 4.05
CA THR A 162 7.30 -3.99 4.90
C THR A 162 7.25 -5.34 4.18
N LEU A 163 6.94 -5.36 2.90
CA LEU A 163 6.90 -6.55 2.06
C LEU A 163 8.30 -7.08 1.74
N THR A 164 9.32 -6.20 1.70
CA THR A 164 10.72 -6.62 1.63
C THR A 164 11.08 -7.50 2.83
N SER A 165 10.75 -7.09 4.05
CA SER A 165 10.96 -7.93 5.24
C SER A 165 10.11 -9.21 5.19
N ALA A 166 8.89 -9.17 4.65
CA ALA A 166 8.04 -10.35 4.45
C ALA A 166 8.70 -11.38 3.53
N ARG A 167 9.29 -10.93 2.40
CA ARG A 167 10.10 -11.78 1.52
C ARG A 167 11.28 -12.41 2.25
N ASP A 168 11.98 -11.62 3.05
CA ASP A 168 13.17 -12.10 3.76
C ASP A 168 12.80 -13.12 4.85
N PHE A 169 11.64 -12.99 5.52
CA PHE A 169 11.08 -14.03 6.38
C PHE A 169 10.71 -15.29 5.59
N ALA A 170 10.11 -15.16 4.41
CA ALA A 170 9.81 -16.31 3.54
C ALA A 170 11.09 -17.06 3.14
N ARG A 171 12.20 -16.36 2.86
CA ARG A 171 13.52 -16.95 2.61
C ARG A 171 14.10 -17.70 3.81
N LYS A 172 13.74 -17.30 5.04
CA LYS A 172 14.07 -18.05 6.28
C LYS A 172 13.10 -19.21 6.56
N GLY A 173 12.17 -19.51 5.65
CA GLY A 173 11.25 -20.65 5.76
C GLY A 173 9.96 -20.36 6.53
N VAL A 174 9.66 -19.10 6.85
CA VAL A 174 8.37 -18.70 7.44
C VAL A 174 7.30 -18.75 6.36
N ASN A 175 6.13 -19.31 6.67
CA ASN A 175 4.97 -19.24 5.81
C ASN A 175 4.42 -17.80 5.85
N VAL A 176 4.58 -17.04 4.76
CA VAL A 176 4.19 -15.63 4.70
C VAL A 176 3.20 -15.39 3.57
N ILE A 177 2.19 -14.55 3.82
CA ILE A 177 1.32 -13.95 2.80
C ILE A 177 1.42 -12.43 2.90
N GLY A 178 1.69 -11.77 1.78
CA GLY A 178 1.71 -10.31 1.66
C GLY A 178 0.34 -9.74 1.28
N VAL A 179 0.00 -8.55 1.80
CA VAL A 179 -1.17 -7.78 1.40
C VAL A 179 -0.75 -6.35 1.08
N PRO A 180 -1.03 -5.86 -0.15
CA PRO A 180 -0.51 -4.58 -0.64
C PRO A 180 -1.24 -3.39 -0.01
N LYS A 181 -0.55 -2.59 0.78
CA LYS A 181 -1.03 -1.44 1.51
C LYS A 181 -0.13 -0.23 1.24
N THR A 182 -0.64 0.77 0.55
CA THR A 182 -0.05 2.12 0.46
C THR A 182 -1.05 3.07 -0.18
N ILE A 183 -1.01 4.36 0.20
CA ILE A 183 -1.77 5.40 -0.50
C ILE A 183 -1.09 5.82 -1.81
N ASP A 184 0.20 5.52 -1.98
CA ASP A 184 1.03 6.00 -3.09
C ASP A 184 0.77 5.23 -4.40
N ASN A 185 0.08 4.07 -4.32
CA ASN A 185 -0.21 3.15 -5.44
C ASN A 185 1.04 2.75 -6.24
N ASP A 186 2.16 2.62 -5.55
CA ASP A 186 3.50 2.47 -6.12
C ASP A 186 4.05 1.03 -6.08
N LEU A 187 3.26 0.06 -5.59
CA LEU A 187 3.66 -1.35 -5.56
C LEU A 187 3.47 -2.02 -6.93
N ALA A 188 4.51 -2.71 -7.37
CA ALA A 188 4.46 -3.54 -8.57
C ALA A 188 3.49 -4.73 -8.38
N SER A 189 3.17 -5.41 -9.48
CA SER A 189 2.32 -6.61 -9.53
C SER A 189 0.85 -6.43 -9.14
N THR A 190 0.43 -5.26 -8.66
CA THR A 190 -0.99 -4.95 -8.42
C THR A 190 -1.42 -3.67 -9.12
N ASP A 191 -2.64 -3.66 -9.66
CA ASP A 191 -3.15 -2.48 -10.34
C ASP A 191 -3.53 -1.38 -9.36
N VAL A 192 -4.08 -1.75 -8.19
CA VAL A 192 -4.48 -0.80 -7.13
C VAL A 192 -4.08 -1.33 -5.77
N THR A 193 -3.52 -0.45 -4.93
CA THR A 193 -3.32 -0.69 -3.50
C THR A 193 -4.45 -0.06 -2.71
N PHE A 194 -4.91 -0.70 -1.63
CA PHE A 194 -5.95 -0.07 -0.81
C PHE A 194 -5.39 1.11 -0.01
N GLY A 195 -6.24 2.10 0.20
CA GLY A 195 -5.91 3.41 0.79
C GLY A 195 -5.70 4.51 -0.26
N PHE A 196 -5.36 4.14 -1.48
CA PHE A 196 -5.12 5.05 -2.59
C PHE A 196 -6.39 5.82 -3.00
N ASN A 197 -7.50 5.11 -3.21
CA ASN A 197 -8.75 5.78 -3.63
C ASN A 197 -9.29 6.72 -2.54
N THR A 198 -9.15 6.36 -1.27
CA THR A 198 -9.51 7.26 -0.18
C THR A 198 -8.65 8.52 -0.17
N ALA A 199 -7.34 8.39 -0.46
CA ALA A 199 -6.46 9.54 -0.57
C ALA A 199 -6.85 10.45 -1.74
N ILE A 200 -7.23 9.88 -2.89
CA ILE A 200 -7.78 10.63 -4.04
C ILE A 200 -9.04 11.39 -3.63
N ASP A 201 -10.00 10.74 -2.97
CA ASP A 201 -11.25 11.38 -2.53
C ASP A 201 -10.97 12.59 -1.61
N VAL A 202 -10.05 12.44 -0.66
CA VAL A 202 -9.64 13.53 0.25
C VAL A 202 -9.04 14.70 -0.51
N VAL A 203 -8.18 14.44 -1.49
CA VAL A 203 -7.56 15.49 -2.30
C VAL A 203 -8.60 16.16 -3.19
N THR A 204 -9.48 15.38 -3.83
CA THR A 204 -10.54 15.91 -4.70
C THR A 204 -11.49 16.82 -3.92
N GLU A 205 -11.93 16.40 -2.71
CA GLU A 205 -12.74 17.26 -1.83
C GLU A 205 -12.02 18.57 -1.48
N ALA A 206 -10.70 18.50 -1.21
CA ALA A 206 -9.92 19.71 -0.95
C ALA A 206 -9.85 20.63 -2.16
N LEU A 207 -9.67 20.08 -3.37
CA LEU A 207 -9.65 20.84 -4.63
C LEU A 207 -11.00 21.53 -4.89
N ASP A 208 -12.13 20.85 -4.68
CA ASP A 208 -13.47 21.42 -4.80
C ASP A 208 -13.63 22.65 -3.91
N ARG A 209 -13.10 22.61 -2.68
CA ARG A 209 -13.10 23.75 -1.76
C ARG A 209 -12.18 24.87 -2.23
N LEU A 210 -11.00 24.53 -2.77
CA LEU A 210 -10.02 25.50 -3.28
C LEU A 210 -10.54 26.23 -4.52
N HIS A 211 -11.28 25.57 -5.40
CA HIS A 211 -11.90 26.19 -6.59
C HIS A 211 -12.72 27.42 -6.23
N THR A 212 -13.65 27.28 -5.29
CA THR A 212 -14.59 28.36 -4.94
C THR A 212 -13.90 29.60 -4.36
N THR A 213 -12.86 29.40 -3.55
CA THR A 213 -12.08 30.52 -3.00
C THR A 213 -11.09 31.10 -4.01
N ALA A 214 -10.51 30.26 -4.89
CA ALA A 214 -9.65 30.74 -5.98
C ALA A 214 -10.41 31.65 -6.95
N GLU A 215 -11.60 31.25 -7.35
CA GLU A 215 -12.49 32.03 -8.22
C GLU A 215 -12.92 33.36 -7.58
N SER A 216 -13.30 33.32 -6.29
CA SER A 216 -13.76 34.51 -5.57
C SER A 216 -12.71 35.60 -5.45
N HIS A 217 -11.44 35.23 -5.40
CA HIS A 217 -10.31 36.14 -5.19
C HIS A 217 -9.34 36.25 -6.38
N HIS A 218 -9.65 35.59 -7.50
CA HIS A 218 -8.78 35.56 -8.68
C HIS A 218 -7.35 35.13 -8.39
N ARG A 219 -7.20 34.04 -7.57
CA ARG A 219 -5.93 33.56 -7.07
C ARG A 219 -5.37 32.40 -7.88
N ILE A 220 -4.06 32.23 -7.79
CA ILE A 220 -3.38 30.99 -8.13
C ILE A 220 -3.31 30.15 -6.85
N MET A 221 -3.96 28.97 -6.83
CA MET A 221 -3.99 28.08 -5.67
C MET A 221 -3.20 26.81 -5.97
N LEU A 222 -2.20 26.53 -5.13
CA LEU A 222 -1.45 25.30 -5.18
C LEU A 222 -1.97 24.34 -4.11
N CYS A 223 -2.08 23.06 -4.47
CA CYS A 223 -2.39 21.97 -3.56
C CYS A 223 -1.23 20.97 -3.58
N GLU A 224 -0.41 20.93 -2.51
CA GLU A 224 0.66 19.94 -2.38
C GLU A 224 0.08 18.66 -1.81
N VAL A 225 0.35 17.52 -2.48
CA VAL A 225 -0.16 16.20 -2.14
C VAL A 225 0.97 15.20 -1.93
N MET A 226 0.71 14.15 -1.16
CA MET A 226 1.62 13.02 -0.94
C MET A 226 1.78 12.19 -2.23
N GLY A 227 2.53 11.11 -2.16
CA GLY A 227 2.80 10.18 -3.26
C GLY A 227 4.29 9.82 -3.38
N ARG A 228 5.14 10.44 -2.58
CA ARG A 228 6.60 10.22 -2.57
C ARG A 228 7.21 10.37 -3.97
N ASN A 229 7.65 9.25 -4.55
CA ASN A 229 8.32 9.19 -5.85
C ASN A 229 7.36 8.86 -7.01
N ALA A 230 6.07 8.67 -6.73
CA ALA A 230 5.05 8.34 -7.71
C ALA A 230 3.94 9.41 -7.75
N GLY A 231 3.59 9.85 -8.94
CA GLY A 231 2.64 10.95 -9.15
C GLY A 231 1.18 10.54 -9.20
N TRP A 232 0.81 9.32 -8.79
CA TRP A 232 -0.54 8.78 -8.96
C TRP A 232 -1.61 9.61 -8.24
N ILE A 233 -1.38 10.00 -6.98
CA ILE A 233 -2.35 10.82 -6.23
C ILE A 233 -2.57 12.16 -6.94
N ALA A 234 -1.47 12.85 -7.30
CA ALA A 234 -1.57 14.15 -7.98
C ALA A 234 -2.27 14.03 -9.34
N LEU A 235 -1.96 12.98 -10.11
CA LEU A 235 -2.54 12.78 -11.44
C LEU A 235 -4.05 12.53 -11.36
N GLU A 236 -4.47 11.53 -10.59
CA GLU A 236 -5.88 11.13 -10.58
C GLU A 236 -6.76 12.16 -9.87
N SER A 237 -6.31 12.68 -8.72
CA SER A 237 -7.05 13.73 -8.03
C SER A 237 -7.05 15.06 -8.80
N GLY A 238 -5.94 15.39 -9.50
CA GLY A 238 -5.87 16.58 -10.34
C GLY A 238 -6.84 16.53 -11.54
N ILE A 239 -6.98 15.36 -12.17
CA ILE A 239 -7.98 15.14 -13.22
C ILE A 239 -9.40 15.26 -12.64
N ALA A 240 -9.66 14.54 -11.54
CA ALA A 240 -10.98 14.51 -10.90
C ALA A 240 -11.39 15.87 -10.32
N GLY A 241 -10.44 16.61 -9.73
CA GLY A 241 -10.66 17.93 -9.14
C GLY A 241 -10.43 19.08 -10.12
N SER A 242 -10.41 18.84 -11.43
CA SER A 242 -10.33 19.87 -12.48
C SER A 242 -9.13 20.82 -12.32
N ALA A 243 -7.95 20.31 -11.99
CA ALA A 243 -6.73 21.08 -11.95
C ALA A 243 -6.36 21.61 -13.36
N ASP A 244 -5.75 22.79 -13.41
CA ASP A 244 -5.25 23.38 -14.64
C ASP A 244 -3.81 22.96 -14.95
N VAL A 245 -3.05 22.69 -13.87
CA VAL A 245 -1.69 22.19 -13.94
C VAL A 245 -1.52 21.03 -12.95
N ILE A 246 -0.89 19.95 -13.39
CA ILE A 246 -0.53 18.79 -12.55
C ILE A 246 0.97 18.58 -12.65
N LEU A 247 1.67 18.60 -11.51
CA LEU A 247 3.11 18.40 -11.44
C LEU A 247 3.41 17.10 -10.71
N ILE A 248 4.10 16.19 -11.40
CA ILE A 248 4.43 14.84 -10.89
C ILE A 248 5.93 14.56 -10.98
N PRO A 249 6.47 13.65 -10.14
CA PRO A 249 7.89 13.33 -10.14
C PRO A 249 8.43 12.83 -11.49
N GLU A 250 7.61 12.14 -12.25
CA GLU A 250 7.95 11.47 -13.50
C GLU A 250 8.07 12.44 -14.68
N ILE A 251 7.48 13.65 -14.55
CA ILE A 251 7.54 14.70 -15.57
C ILE A 251 8.14 15.95 -14.92
N PRO A 252 9.47 16.19 -15.07
CA PRO A 252 10.09 17.39 -14.53
C PRO A 252 9.50 18.66 -15.19
N TYR A 253 9.10 19.63 -14.35
CA TYR A 253 8.42 20.83 -14.81
C TYR A 253 9.37 21.98 -15.17
N ASP A 254 8.90 22.84 -16.07
CA ASP A 254 9.48 24.15 -16.38
C ASP A 254 8.59 25.25 -15.79
N LEU A 255 9.16 26.09 -14.92
CA LEU A 255 8.41 27.18 -14.28
C LEU A 255 7.78 28.14 -15.29
N ASN A 256 8.48 28.43 -16.41
CA ASN A 256 7.95 29.31 -17.44
C ASN A 256 6.70 28.72 -18.10
N LYS A 257 6.63 27.40 -18.26
CA LYS A 257 5.43 26.74 -18.81
C LYS A 257 4.22 26.82 -17.86
N ILE A 258 4.46 26.87 -16.55
CA ILE A 258 3.41 27.13 -15.57
C ILE A 258 2.88 28.56 -15.76
N ILE A 259 3.77 29.55 -15.87
CA ILE A 259 3.43 30.95 -16.11
C ILE A 259 2.68 31.11 -17.44
N ASP A 260 3.14 30.45 -18.51
CA ASP A 260 2.48 30.47 -19.82
C ASP A 260 1.05 29.94 -19.70
N LYS A 261 0.82 28.84 -18.94
CA LYS A 261 -0.52 28.28 -18.73
C LYS A 261 -1.43 29.24 -17.96
N VAL A 262 -0.92 29.90 -16.93
CA VAL A 262 -1.69 30.93 -16.20
C VAL A 262 -2.12 32.06 -17.14
N LYS A 263 -1.18 32.60 -17.94
CA LYS A 263 -1.48 33.67 -18.91
C LYS A 263 -2.46 33.23 -20.01
N GLU A 264 -2.33 32.01 -20.51
CA GLU A 264 -3.29 31.42 -21.47
C GLU A 264 -4.70 31.43 -20.88
N ARG A 265 -4.88 30.98 -19.64
CA ARG A 265 -6.18 30.98 -18.97
C ARG A 265 -6.77 32.39 -18.83
N GLU A 266 -5.94 33.33 -18.44
CA GLU A 266 -6.35 34.73 -18.31
C GLU A 266 -6.82 35.33 -19.65
N SER A 267 -6.09 35.03 -20.73
CA SER A 267 -6.50 35.47 -22.07
C SER A 267 -7.86 34.90 -22.52
N CYS A 268 -8.25 33.75 -21.96
CA CYS A 268 -9.56 33.12 -22.13
C CYS A 268 -10.62 33.59 -21.11
N GLY A 269 -10.33 34.63 -20.32
CA GLY A 269 -11.26 35.17 -19.31
C GLY A 269 -11.36 34.35 -18.02
N LYS A 270 -10.41 33.43 -17.77
CA LYS A 270 -10.32 32.64 -16.52
C LYS A 270 -9.33 33.29 -15.59
N ASN A 271 -9.80 33.88 -14.51
CA ASN A 271 -9.00 34.74 -13.63
C ASN A 271 -8.35 33.96 -12.44
N PHE A 272 -8.51 32.67 -12.34
CA PHE A 272 -7.89 31.85 -11.31
C PHE A 272 -7.26 30.60 -11.92
N THR A 273 -6.33 29.97 -11.18
CA THR A 273 -5.64 28.74 -11.63
C THR A 273 -5.46 27.80 -10.44
N ILE A 274 -5.76 26.51 -10.66
CA ILE A 274 -5.54 25.44 -9.70
C ILE A 274 -4.35 24.58 -10.15
N ILE A 275 -3.37 24.45 -9.26
CA ILE A 275 -2.16 23.65 -9.50
C ILE A 275 -2.10 22.54 -8.46
N VAL A 276 -2.08 21.28 -8.88
CA VAL A 276 -1.81 20.13 -8.02
C VAL A 276 -0.35 19.75 -8.16
N VAL A 277 0.36 19.65 -7.04
CA VAL A 277 1.78 19.33 -7.03
C VAL A 277 2.09 18.15 -6.10
N ALA A 278 2.63 17.07 -6.65
CA ALA A 278 3.13 15.96 -5.84
C ALA A 278 4.37 16.40 -5.03
N GLU A 279 4.49 15.98 -3.78
CA GLU A 279 5.62 16.30 -2.90
C GLU A 279 7.00 15.94 -3.50
N GLY A 280 7.03 14.98 -4.43
CA GLY A 280 8.22 14.53 -5.15
C GLY A 280 8.45 15.23 -6.50
N ALA A 281 7.60 16.17 -6.90
CA ALA A 281 7.80 16.92 -8.14
C ALA A 281 9.11 17.72 -8.11
N LYS A 282 9.72 17.89 -9.29
CA LYS A 282 11.00 18.59 -9.42
C LYS A 282 11.06 19.42 -10.70
N PRO A 283 11.78 20.58 -10.70
CA PRO A 283 12.04 21.32 -11.92
C PRO A 283 13.01 20.56 -12.84
N LYS A 284 13.02 20.89 -14.14
CA LYS A 284 13.93 20.30 -15.14
C LYS A 284 15.40 20.41 -14.72
N ASP A 285 15.79 21.57 -14.21
CA ASP A 285 17.16 21.88 -13.84
C ASP A 285 17.41 21.83 -12.32
N GLY A 286 16.68 20.98 -11.59
CA GLY A 286 16.76 20.96 -10.14
C GLY A 286 16.49 19.60 -9.49
N ASN A 287 16.59 19.61 -8.17
CA ASN A 287 16.37 18.44 -7.32
C ASN A 287 15.02 18.53 -6.60
N VAL A 288 14.56 17.39 -6.08
CA VAL A 288 13.41 17.33 -5.17
C VAL A 288 13.63 18.19 -3.93
N VAL A 289 12.55 18.74 -3.39
CA VAL A 289 12.61 19.50 -2.15
C VAL A 289 12.57 18.54 -0.97
N ILE A 290 13.61 18.60 -0.14
CA ILE A 290 13.76 17.77 1.06
C ILE A 290 13.30 18.59 2.27
N SER A 291 12.21 18.17 2.89
CA SER A 291 11.70 18.81 4.11
C SER A 291 12.54 18.45 5.33
N LYS A 292 12.98 17.19 5.44
CA LYS A 292 13.75 16.70 6.60
C LYS A 292 14.51 15.43 6.26
N ILE A 293 15.69 15.25 6.89
CA ILE A 293 16.44 13.99 6.89
C ILE A 293 16.31 13.35 8.27
N VAL A 294 15.82 12.10 8.31
CA VAL A 294 15.68 11.29 9.54
C VAL A 294 16.67 10.14 9.46
N LYS A 295 17.85 10.30 10.08
CA LYS A 295 19.00 9.38 9.96
C LYS A 295 18.68 7.93 10.34
N ASP A 296 17.78 7.73 11.30
CA ASP A 296 17.46 6.41 11.85
C ASP A 296 16.22 5.76 11.21
N SER A 297 15.77 6.25 10.06
CA SER A 297 14.65 5.67 9.30
C SER A 297 15.20 4.80 8.17
N PRO A 298 14.56 3.65 7.86
CA PRO A 298 14.84 2.89 6.64
C PRO A 298 14.73 3.73 5.37
N ASP A 299 13.87 4.74 5.43
CA ASP A 299 13.75 5.78 4.42
C ASP A 299 14.09 7.12 5.08
N PRO A 300 15.32 7.62 4.91
CA PRO A 300 15.79 8.80 5.62
C PRO A 300 15.25 10.12 5.07
N ILE A 301 14.89 10.17 3.79
CA ILE A 301 14.48 11.41 3.11
C ILE A 301 12.99 11.63 3.31
N ARG A 302 12.62 12.81 3.81
CA ARG A 302 11.24 13.29 3.85
C ARG A 302 11.09 14.39 2.83
N LEU A 303 10.26 14.13 1.81
CA LEU A 303 9.89 15.11 0.80
C LEU A 303 8.87 16.10 1.38
N GLY A 304 8.65 17.23 0.70
CA GLY A 304 7.64 18.23 1.04
C GLY A 304 8.16 19.64 1.05
N GLY A 305 7.23 20.58 0.91
CA GLY A 305 7.51 22.00 0.82
C GLY A 305 7.74 22.51 -0.60
N ILE A 306 7.62 21.67 -1.60
CA ILE A 306 7.71 22.06 -3.02
C ILE A 306 6.59 23.04 -3.38
N GLY A 307 5.38 22.86 -2.85
CA GLY A 307 4.26 23.75 -3.09
C GLY A 307 4.51 25.16 -2.60
N ASN A 308 5.06 25.32 -1.38
CA ASN A 308 5.41 26.63 -0.85
C ASN A 308 6.57 27.28 -1.63
N LYS A 309 7.59 26.51 -1.99
CA LYS A 309 8.68 26.99 -2.83
C LYS A 309 8.15 27.48 -4.18
N LEU A 310 7.36 26.67 -4.86
CA LEU A 310 6.78 26.98 -6.16
C LEU A 310 5.86 28.19 -6.08
N ALA A 311 5.07 28.36 -5.02
CA ALA A 311 4.25 29.53 -4.79
C ALA A 311 5.10 30.81 -4.75
N GLY A 312 6.20 30.81 -4.00
CA GLY A 312 7.15 31.93 -3.96
C GLY A 312 7.81 32.22 -5.32
N ASP A 313 8.20 31.16 -6.04
CA ASP A 313 8.82 31.29 -7.38
C ASP A 313 7.81 31.94 -8.38
N ILE A 314 6.53 31.53 -8.35
CA ILE A 314 5.48 32.13 -9.18
C ILE A 314 5.21 33.58 -8.79
N GLU A 315 5.09 33.91 -7.49
CA GLU A 315 4.89 35.28 -7.01
C GLU A 315 6.03 36.24 -7.45
N CYS A 316 7.26 35.74 -7.46
CA CYS A 316 8.40 36.54 -7.94
C CYS A 316 8.28 36.92 -9.43
N LEU A 317 7.71 36.06 -10.25
CA LEU A 317 7.55 36.26 -11.70
C LEU A 317 6.24 36.96 -12.07
N MET A 318 5.19 36.82 -11.24
CA MET A 318 3.87 37.38 -11.45
C MET A 318 3.44 38.25 -10.26
N LYS A 319 4.06 39.41 -10.13
CA LYS A 319 3.90 40.32 -8.97
C LYS A 319 2.49 40.87 -8.78
N ASP A 320 1.66 40.80 -9.81
CA ASP A 320 0.26 41.24 -9.82
C ASP A 320 -0.70 40.13 -9.36
N LYS A 321 -0.19 38.92 -9.10
CA LYS A 321 -0.99 37.77 -8.69
C LYS A 321 -0.79 37.39 -7.23
N GLU A 322 -1.89 37.03 -6.58
CA GLU A 322 -1.86 36.46 -5.25
C GLU A 322 -1.78 34.91 -5.38
N VAL A 323 -0.73 34.32 -4.86
CA VAL A 323 -0.50 32.87 -4.90
C VAL A 323 -0.66 32.30 -3.49
N ARG A 324 -1.34 31.20 -3.33
CA ARG A 324 -1.50 30.51 -2.05
C ARG A 324 -1.23 29.02 -2.22
N CYS A 325 -0.63 28.43 -1.20
CA CYS A 325 -0.35 27.00 -1.15
C CYS A 325 -1.09 26.36 0.03
N THR A 326 -1.74 25.26 -0.23
CA THR A 326 -2.30 24.35 0.78
C THR A 326 -1.55 23.05 0.73
N VAL A 327 -0.94 22.64 1.84
CA VAL A 327 -0.23 21.36 1.97
C VAL A 327 -1.16 20.40 2.71
N LEU A 328 -1.68 19.38 2.02
CA LEU A 328 -2.63 18.43 2.63
C LEU A 328 -1.95 17.47 3.59
N GLY A 329 -0.73 17.02 3.27
CA GLY A 329 0.04 16.15 4.15
C GLY A 329 -0.77 14.95 4.66
N HIS A 330 -0.67 14.69 5.96
CA HIS A 330 -1.20 13.46 6.59
C HIS A 330 -2.73 13.35 6.66
N ILE A 331 -3.51 14.41 6.34
CA ILE A 331 -4.96 14.27 6.26
C ILE A 331 -5.38 13.28 5.16
N GLN A 332 -4.55 13.06 4.15
CA GLN A 332 -4.73 12.06 3.10
C GLN A 332 -4.65 10.61 3.63
N ARG A 333 -4.10 10.39 4.82
CA ARG A 333 -3.96 9.07 5.46
C ARG A 333 -5.07 8.75 6.44
N GLY A 334 -5.82 9.76 6.87
CA GLY A 334 -6.80 9.65 7.97
C GLY A 334 -8.24 9.59 7.51
N GLY A 335 -9.14 9.63 8.48
CA GLY A 335 -10.58 9.69 8.24
C GLY A 335 -11.21 8.32 7.95
N ASN A 336 -12.42 8.35 7.41
CA ASN A 336 -13.15 7.15 7.04
C ASN A 336 -12.67 6.61 5.68
N THR A 337 -12.53 5.31 5.60
CA THR A 337 -12.20 4.60 4.37
C THR A 337 -13.35 4.76 3.35
N CYS A 338 -13.06 5.12 2.11
CA CYS A 338 -14.05 5.20 1.03
C CYS A 338 -14.62 3.83 0.65
N THR A 339 -15.73 3.82 -0.06
CA THR A 339 -16.44 2.58 -0.43
C THR A 339 -15.55 1.64 -1.23
N TYR A 340 -14.78 2.16 -2.19
CA TYR A 340 -13.90 1.34 -3.02
C TYR A 340 -12.84 0.62 -2.18
N ASP A 341 -12.14 1.35 -1.31
CA ASP A 341 -11.08 0.77 -0.48
C ASP A 341 -11.64 -0.21 0.57
N ARG A 342 -12.87 -0.02 1.09
CA ARG A 342 -13.53 -1.01 1.96
C ARG A 342 -13.73 -2.34 1.24
N ILE A 343 -14.21 -2.29 -0.01
CA ILE A 343 -14.47 -3.48 -0.82
C ILE A 343 -13.14 -4.15 -1.21
N LEU A 344 -12.18 -3.38 -1.72
CA LEU A 344 -10.87 -3.90 -2.13
C LEU A 344 -10.13 -4.55 -0.95
N SER A 345 -10.08 -3.87 0.20
CA SER A 345 -9.51 -4.39 1.44
C SER A 345 -10.16 -5.70 1.89
N THR A 346 -11.50 -5.77 1.78
CA THR A 346 -12.24 -7.00 2.11
C THR A 346 -11.87 -8.13 1.16
N ARG A 347 -11.81 -7.88 -0.14
CA ARG A 347 -11.41 -8.86 -1.16
C ARG A 347 -10.00 -9.38 -0.93
N TYR A 348 -9.04 -8.48 -0.66
CA TYR A 348 -7.66 -8.86 -0.35
C TYR A 348 -7.57 -9.71 0.91
N GLY A 349 -8.30 -9.35 1.97
CA GLY A 349 -8.29 -10.09 3.22
C GLY A 349 -8.85 -11.51 3.08
N VAL A 350 -9.95 -11.68 2.34
CA VAL A 350 -10.52 -13.00 2.07
C VAL A 350 -9.58 -13.84 1.21
N ALA A 351 -9.05 -13.27 0.12
CA ALA A 351 -8.10 -13.97 -0.76
C ALA A 351 -6.81 -14.40 -0.01
N ALA A 352 -6.31 -13.57 0.91
CA ALA A 352 -5.16 -13.94 1.74
C ALA A 352 -5.45 -15.21 2.57
N VAL A 353 -6.65 -15.35 3.14
CA VAL A 353 -7.04 -16.57 3.89
C VAL A 353 -7.18 -17.77 2.96
N GLU A 354 -7.75 -17.60 1.78
CA GLU A 354 -7.85 -18.68 0.78
C GLU A 354 -6.46 -19.16 0.34
N MET A 355 -5.52 -18.24 0.09
CA MET A 355 -4.13 -18.59 -0.21
C MET A 355 -3.46 -19.36 0.94
N ILE A 356 -3.76 -19.00 2.20
CA ILE A 356 -3.24 -19.71 3.37
C ILE A 356 -3.76 -21.15 3.39
N VAL A 357 -5.05 -21.34 3.21
CA VAL A 357 -5.67 -22.68 3.19
C VAL A 357 -5.14 -23.52 2.03
N ASN A 358 -4.91 -22.91 0.87
CA ASN A 358 -4.32 -23.53 -0.31
C ASN A 358 -2.79 -23.67 -0.22
N ARG A 359 -2.15 -23.22 0.87
CA ARG A 359 -0.70 -23.25 1.10
C ARG A 359 0.12 -22.52 0.02
N GLU A 360 -0.41 -21.44 -0.48
CA GLU A 360 0.24 -20.58 -1.48
C GLU A 360 1.15 -19.53 -0.81
N PHE A 361 2.10 -19.96 -0.01
CA PHE A 361 2.99 -19.09 0.76
C PHE A 361 4.05 -18.39 -0.09
N GLY A 362 4.67 -17.35 0.46
CA GLY A 362 5.69 -16.55 -0.21
C GLY A 362 5.14 -15.64 -1.32
N LYS A 363 3.84 -15.39 -1.32
CA LYS A 363 3.14 -14.58 -2.32
C LYS A 363 2.43 -13.39 -1.69
N MET A 364 2.09 -12.42 -2.52
CA MET A 364 1.24 -11.27 -2.21
C MET A 364 -0.06 -11.37 -3.00
N VAL A 365 -1.19 -11.05 -2.38
CA VAL A 365 -2.47 -10.87 -3.10
C VAL A 365 -2.37 -9.65 -4.02
N CYS A 366 -2.93 -9.73 -5.21
CA CYS A 366 -2.86 -8.69 -6.24
C CYS A 366 -4.23 -8.47 -6.89
N LEU A 367 -4.48 -7.26 -7.37
CA LEU A 367 -5.60 -6.96 -8.28
C LEU A 367 -5.07 -6.86 -9.70
N LYS A 368 -5.73 -7.54 -10.65
CA LYS A 368 -5.50 -7.42 -12.09
C LYS A 368 -6.84 -7.25 -12.78
N GLY A 369 -7.09 -6.05 -13.32
CA GLY A 369 -8.42 -5.67 -13.77
C GLY A 369 -9.43 -5.83 -12.63
N ASP A 370 -10.43 -6.68 -12.82
CA ASP A 370 -11.46 -6.94 -11.81
C ASP A 370 -11.21 -8.22 -10.97
N THR A 371 -10.07 -8.90 -11.18
CA THR A 371 -9.81 -10.21 -10.56
C THR A 371 -8.73 -10.12 -9.50
N ILE A 372 -8.97 -10.74 -8.34
CA ILE A 372 -7.93 -10.96 -7.35
C ILE A 372 -7.07 -12.14 -7.79
N THR A 373 -5.78 -11.92 -7.85
CA THR A 373 -4.73 -12.89 -8.20
C THR A 373 -3.63 -12.86 -7.15
N SER A 374 -2.52 -13.49 -7.41
CA SER A 374 -1.32 -13.42 -6.56
C SER A 374 -0.06 -13.36 -7.39
N ASP A 375 1.00 -12.79 -6.81
CA ASP A 375 2.36 -12.84 -7.36
C ASP A 375 3.33 -13.17 -6.24
N THR A 376 4.51 -13.69 -6.57
CA THR A 376 5.53 -14.02 -5.57
C THR A 376 6.11 -12.74 -4.95
N LEU A 377 6.42 -12.77 -3.66
CA LEU A 377 7.09 -11.65 -2.99
C LEU A 377 8.44 -11.33 -3.63
N GLU A 378 9.11 -12.32 -4.21
CA GLU A 378 10.35 -12.12 -4.98
C GLU A 378 10.11 -11.23 -6.20
N ASN A 379 9.06 -11.51 -6.97
CA ASN A 379 8.72 -10.70 -8.15
C ASN A 379 8.28 -9.29 -7.74
N VAL A 380 7.39 -9.18 -6.74
CA VAL A 380 6.87 -7.89 -6.26
C VAL A 380 8.02 -6.95 -5.86
N ILE A 381 8.95 -7.45 -5.04
CA ILE A 381 10.08 -6.65 -4.52
C ILE A 381 11.21 -6.52 -5.54
N GLY A 382 11.34 -7.45 -6.47
CA GLY A 382 12.34 -7.41 -7.53
C GLY A 382 12.03 -6.45 -8.68
N GLN A 383 10.79 -5.98 -8.79
CA GLN A 383 10.38 -5.04 -9.82
C GLN A 383 10.67 -3.59 -9.42
N LYS A 384 10.73 -2.71 -10.43
CA LYS A 384 10.78 -1.26 -10.20
C LYS A 384 9.45 -0.79 -9.61
N THR A 385 9.50 0.26 -8.81
CA THR A 385 8.34 1.02 -8.33
C THR A 385 7.38 1.32 -9.48
N LYS A 386 6.08 1.11 -9.26
CA LYS A 386 5.04 1.42 -10.24
C LYS A 386 4.83 2.94 -10.33
N ASN A 387 5.56 3.57 -11.23
CA ASN A 387 5.48 5.00 -11.50
C ASN A 387 4.42 5.32 -12.54
N VAL A 388 3.97 6.58 -12.59
CA VAL A 388 3.14 7.10 -13.67
C VAL A 388 3.93 7.02 -14.98
N ASN A 389 3.33 6.46 -16.01
CA ASN A 389 3.93 6.50 -17.35
C ASN A 389 3.63 7.87 -17.99
N PRO A 390 4.66 8.71 -18.29
CA PRO A 390 4.47 10.00 -18.95
C PRO A 390 3.73 9.91 -20.30
N ASP A 391 3.86 8.78 -20.98
CA ASP A 391 3.17 8.49 -22.26
C ASP A 391 1.91 7.64 -22.05
N GLY A 392 1.47 7.46 -20.80
CA GLY A 392 0.30 6.67 -20.44
C GLY A 392 -1.01 7.32 -20.84
N GLU A 393 -2.07 6.53 -20.80
CA GLU A 393 -3.41 6.96 -21.22
C GLU A 393 -3.92 8.15 -20.38
N LEU A 394 -3.81 8.09 -19.04
CA LEU A 394 -4.31 9.15 -18.16
C LEU A 394 -3.61 10.49 -18.39
N VAL A 395 -2.28 10.48 -18.58
CA VAL A 395 -1.52 11.70 -18.90
C VAL A 395 -1.96 12.26 -20.24
N LYS A 396 -2.17 11.41 -21.26
CA LYS A 396 -2.67 11.83 -22.57
C LYS A 396 -4.10 12.39 -22.50
N ILE A 397 -4.96 11.77 -21.70
CA ILE A 397 -6.33 12.28 -21.47
C ILE A 397 -6.28 13.65 -20.80
N ALA A 398 -5.50 13.81 -19.74
CA ALA A 398 -5.33 15.09 -19.05
C ALA A 398 -4.86 16.20 -20.02
N LYS A 399 -3.84 15.94 -20.83
CA LYS A 399 -3.35 16.87 -21.84
C LYS A 399 -4.43 17.22 -22.89
N LYS A 400 -5.23 16.24 -23.34
CA LYS A 400 -6.29 16.45 -24.33
C LYS A 400 -7.44 17.34 -23.81
N ILE A 401 -7.69 17.35 -22.51
CA ILE A 401 -8.69 18.25 -21.89
C ILE A 401 -8.08 19.58 -21.43
N GLY A 402 -6.82 19.85 -21.78
CA GLY A 402 -6.17 21.12 -21.55
C GLY A 402 -5.40 21.24 -20.25
N ILE A 403 -5.21 20.17 -19.48
CA ILE A 403 -4.38 20.17 -18.27
C ILE A 403 -2.90 20.20 -18.69
N SER A 404 -2.10 21.09 -18.11
CA SER A 404 -0.67 21.20 -18.35
C SER A 404 0.13 20.39 -17.34
N PHE A 405 1.20 19.73 -17.79
CA PHE A 405 2.23 19.14 -16.93
C PHE A 405 3.47 20.02 -16.85
N ALA A 406 3.42 21.19 -17.48
CA ALA A 406 4.53 22.15 -17.59
C ALA A 406 5.81 21.52 -18.18
N ASP A 407 5.69 20.58 -19.10
CA ASP A 407 6.75 19.85 -19.79
C ASP A 407 7.19 20.47 -21.14
#